data_2dff6e7fe23c9e856762c4d18f7d6612
#
_entry.id   2dff6e7fe23c9e856762c4d18f7d6612
#
_cell.length_a   1.000
_cell.length_b   1.000
_cell.length_c   1.000
_cell.angle_alpha   90.00
_cell.angle_beta   90.00
_cell.angle_gamma   90.00
#
_symmetry.space_group_name_H-M   'P 1'
#
loop_
_entity.id
_entity.type
_entity.pdbx_description
1 polymer ?
#
loop_
_entity_poly.entity_id
_entity_poly.type
_entity_poly.pdbx_seq_one_letter_code
_entity_poly.pdbx_strand_id
1 'polypeptide(L)'
;SILDFVNKKTELVFNNLGEQKVKNTTVHAYDLADPELEKRSIDNQIQNSEEGSKAPTIAVLPFNNLSNDPEQDYFADGITEDIISHLSKWKTFPVISSNSAFAYKNTKENSKKISEELNARYLVVGSVRKGGNKVRINAKLIDAEKDTQIWSQNWDRSLEDIFEIQDEVSQKVAVIISPALKANEIQQLEIKKKVNLSAWDESLQAQSYLSQANYTQGLDLKSKLDLCSKAIEHAEKAISLDDNLAEAHIVLSQGIMEKVFEPSLDSERKENQEKFFKHTDKAYSLDPDNPDAIMAKGIQNYLSQDVERFMEFMQKAIDVNPNHPRSLQMFSMSLMRQEKYDEAIDLSLI
;
A
#
# COMPACT_ATOMS: atom_id res chain seq x y z
N SER A 1 -19.14 -23.77 -20.57
CA SER A 1 -18.28 -22.59 -20.21
C SER A 1 -19.17 -21.47 -19.68
N ILE A 2 -18.61 -20.47 -19.02
CA ILE A 2 -19.35 -19.28 -18.57
C ILE A 2 -20.04 -18.61 -19.76
N LEU A 3 -19.42 -18.62 -20.93
CA LEU A 3 -19.95 -18.09 -22.17
C LEU A 3 -21.23 -18.83 -22.63
N ASP A 4 -21.25 -20.14 -22.52
CA ASP A 4 -22.44 -20.95 -22.87
C ASP A 4 -23.61 -20.66 -21.92
N PHE A 5 -23.30 -20.30 -20.68
CA PHE A 5 -24.31 -19.94 -19.69
C PHE A 5 -24.88 -18.53 -19.96
N VAL A 6 -24.01 -17.56 -20.28
CA VAL A 6 -24.39 -16.18 -20.57
C VAL A 6 -25.18 -16.12 -21.90
N ASN A 7 -24.71 -16.74 -22.95
CA ASN A 7 -25.40 -16.81 -24.26
C ASN A 7 -26.80 -17.45 -24.19
N LYS A 8 -27.06 -18.31 -23.21
CA LYS A 8 -28.39 -18.90 -22.99
C LYS A 8 -29.37 -18.02 -22.23
N LYS A 9 -28.87 -16.99 -21.54
CA LYS A 9 -29.68 -16.11 -20.66
C LYS A 9 -29.83 -14.70 -21.18
N THR A 10 -29.03 -14.29 -22.14
CA THR A 10 -29.01 -12.92 -22.69
C THR A 10 -29.06 -13.00 -24.23
N GLU A 11 -29.60 -11.96 -24.86
CA GLU A 11 -29.59 -11.78 -26.32
C GLU A 11 -28.26 -11.18 -26.81
N LEU A 12 -27.25 -11.13 -25.96
CA LEU A 12 -25.95 -10.54 -26.25
C LEU A 12 -25.13 -11.46 -27.16
N VAL A 13 -24.55 -10.89 -28.19
CA VAL A 13 -23.68 -11.60 -29.14
C VAL A 13 -22.23 -11.29 -28.79
N PHE A 14 -21.42 -12.35 -28.65
CA PHE A 14 -20.00 -12.21 -28.32
C PHE A 14 -19.15 -12.57 -29.54
N ASN A 15 -18.29 -11.64 -29.95
CA ASN A 15 -17.29 -11.91 -30.99
C ASN A 15 -16.05 -12.54 -30.33
N ASN A 16 -15.64 -13.68 -30.84
CA ASN A 16 -14.42 -14.34 -30.36
C ASN A 16 -13.19 -13.59 -30.88
N LEU A 17 -12.38 -13.05 -29.96
CA LEU A 17 -11.11 -12.38 -30.26
C LEU A 17 -9.91 -13.35 -30.25
N GLY A 18 -10.16 -14.65 -30.00
CA GLY A 18 -9.11 -15.66 -29.92
C GLY A 18 -8.29 -15.60 -28.62
N GLU A 19 -7.12 -16.21 -28.67
CA GLU A 19 -6.18 -16.20 -27.57
C GLU A 19 -5.43 -14.87 -27.53
N GLN A 20 -5.57 -14.17 -26.39
CA GLN A 20 -4.90 -12.91 -26.12
C GLN A 20 -3.88 -13.10 -25.01
N LYS A 21 -2.68 -12.55 -25.17
CA LYS A 21 -1.64 -12.60 -24.15
C LYS A 21 -1.79 -11.40 -23.23
N VAL A 22 -2.18 -11.64 -21.97
CA VAL A 22 -2.32 -10.61 -20.94
C VAL A 22 -1.24 -10.83 -19.90
N LYS A 23 -0.23 -9.98 -19.90
CA LYS A 23 0.99 -10.14 -19.05
C LYS A 23 1.60 -11.54 -19.30
N ASN A 24 1.68 -12.37 -18.26
CA ASN A 24 2.26 -13.71 -18.31
C ASN A 24 1.22 -14.84 -18.51
N THR A 25 -0.03 -14.50 -18.84
CA THR A 25 -1.10 -15.48 -18.99
C THR A 25 -1.75 -15.32 -20.36
N THR A 26 -2.03 -16.46 -21.04
CA THR A 26 -2.83 -16.49 -22.24
C THR A 26 -4.28 -16.71 -21.85
N VAL A 27 -5.17 -15.81 -22.25
CA VAL A 27 -6.61 -15.89 -22.01
C VAL A 27 -7.38 -15.91 -23.32
N HIS A 28 -8.52 -16.60 -23.34
CA HIS A 28 -9.44 -16.54 -24.46
C HIS A 28 -10.36 -15.34 -24.28
N ALA A 29 -10.24 -14.35 -25.15
CA ALA A 29 -10.96 -13.09 -25.06
C ALA A 29 -12.18 -13.07 -26.00
N TYR A 30 -13.20 -12.35 -25.58
CA TYR A 30 -14.43 -12.14 -26.32
C TYR A 30 -14.85 -10.68 -26.21
N ASP A 31 -15.26 -10.09 -27.32
CA ASP A 31 -15.82 -8.77 -27.38
C ASP A 31 -17.35 -8.84 -27.43
N LEU A 32 -18.02 -7.88 -26.76
CA LEU A 32 -19.46 -7.77 -26.78
C LEU A 32 -19.89 -7.09 -28.10
N ALA A 33 -20.62 -7.80 -28.94
CA ALA A 33 -21.16 -7.23 -30.16
C ALA A 33 -22.41 -6.38 -29.85
N ASP A 34 -22.20 -5.12 -29.52
CA ASP A 34 -23.25 -4.13 -29.43
C ASP A 34 -23.21 -3.25 -30.69
N PRO A 35 -24.33 -3.16 -31.47
CA PRO A 35 -24.37 -2.32 -32.67
C PRO A 35 -24.18 -0.84 -32.40
N GLU A 36 -24.39 -0.37 -31.15
CA GLU A 36 -24.25 1.02 -30.74
C GLU A 36 -22.85 1.37 -30.18
N LEU A 37 -22.03 0.35 -29.92
CA LEU A 37 -20.64 0.54 -29.49
C LEU A 37 -19.72 0.53 -30.71
N GLU A 38 -19.04 1.63 -30.99
CA GLU A 38 -17.94 1.64 -31.97
C GLU A 38 -16.91 0.55 -31.61
N LYS A 39 -16.43 -0.19 -32.63
CA LYS A 39 -15.40 -1.21 -32.44
C LYS A 39 -14.20 -0.62 -31.69
N ARG A 40 -14.07 -0.98 -30.44
CA ARG A 40 -12.85 -0.68 -29.65
C ARG A 40 -11.72 -1.50 -30.26
N SER A 41 -10.82 -0.89 -30.98
CA SER A 41 -9.57 -1.54 -31.37
C SER A 41 -8.62 -1.47 -30.19
N ILE A 42 -8.34 -2.60 -29.57
CA ILE A 42 -7.39 -2.74 -28.46
C ILE A 42 -6.01 -2.20 -28.87
N ASP A 43 -5.65 -2.31 -30.15
CA ASP A 43 -4.37 -1.80 -30.68
C ASP A 43 -4.20 -0.26 -30.58
N ASN A 44 -5.29 0.52 -30.60
CA ASN A 44 -5.18 1.99 -30.52
C ASN A 44 -5.07 2.51 -29.07
N GLN A 45 -5.45 1.74 -28.07
CA GLN A 45 -5.28 2.16 -26.67
C GLN A 45 -3.88 1.86 -26.13
N ILE A 46 -3.23 0.79 -26.64
CA ILE A 46 -1.85 0.45 -26.23
C ILE A 46 -0.84 1.41 -26.86
N GLN A 47 -1.07 1.92 -28.09
CA GLN A 47 -0.14 2.83 -28.75
C GLN A 47 -0.24 4.30 -28.31
N ASN A 48 -1.40 4.76 -27.80
CA ASN A 48 -1.55 6.13 -27.32
C ASN A 48 -1.13 6.33 -25.85
N SER A 49 -0.72 5.28 -25.12
CA SER A 49 -0.19 5.38 -23.77
C SER A 49 1.33 5.49 -23.71
N GLU A 50 2.06 5.45 -24.84
CA GLU A 50 3.53 5.39 -24.84
C GLU A 50 4.27 6.71 -25.12
N GLU A 51 3.60 7.84 -25.38
CA GLU A 51 4.29 9.12 -25.69
C GLU A 51 3.96 10.30 -24.77
N GLY A 52 3.55 10.05 -23.54
CA GLY A 52 3.70 11.03 -22.47
C GLY A 52 4.80 10.53 -21.54
N SER A 53 5.86 11.30 -21.34
CA SER A 53 6.93 11.00 -20.35
C SER A 53 6.29 10.76 -18.98
N LYS A 54 5.81 9.54 -18.75
CA LYS A 54 5.32 9.14 -17.42
C LYS A 54 6.52 9.24 -16.47
N ALA A 55 6.32 9.91 -15.35
CA ALA A 55 7.34 9.96 -14.31
C ALA A 55 7.78 8.52 -13.96
N PRO A 56 9.07 8.28 -13.78
CA PRO A 56 9.58 6.94 -13.56
C PRO A 56 9.04 6.37 -12.25
N THR A 57 8.49 5.17 -12.31
CA THR A 57 7.96 4.45 -11.16
C THR A 57 9.08 3.90 -10.28
N ILE A 58 8.88 3.96 -8.96
CA ILE A 58 9.83 3.50 -7.94
C ILE A 58 9.22 2.34 -7.16
N ALA A 59 10.02 1.32 -6.88
CA ALA A 59 9.70 0.32 -5.87
C ALA A 59 10.75 0.34 -4.75
N VAL A 60 10.31 0.32 -3.51
CA VAL A 60 11.16 0.07 -2.34
C VAL A 60 10.98 -1.39 -1.96
N LEU A 61 12.01 -2.20 -2.17
CA LEU A 61 11.97 -3.62 -1.79
C LEU A 61 12.21 -3.78 -0.29
N PRO A 62 11.64 -4.80 0.35
CA PRO A 62 11.85 -5.07 1.77
C PRO A 62 13.34 -5.09 2.12
N PHE A 63 13.73 -4.32 3.11
CA PHE A 63 15.11 -4.27 3.58
C PHE A 63 15.45 -5.58 4.29
N ASN A 64 16.64 -6.10 4.02
CA ASN A 64 17.09 -7.32 4.64
C ASN A 64 17.45 -7.08 6.12
N ASN A 65 16.92 -7.90 7.02
CA ASN A 65 17.39 -7.94 8.40
C ASN A 65 18.78 -8.63 8.46
N LEU A 66 19.80 -7.87 8.79
CA LEU A 66 21.16 -8.36 9.03
C LEU A 66 21.50 -8.47 10.53
N SER A 67 20.52 -8.33 11.42
CA SER A 67 20.66 -8.66 12.83
C SER A 67 20.81 -10.18 12.98
N ASN A 68 21.44 -10.63 14.06
CA ASN A 68 21.52 -12.06 14.34
C ASN A 68 20.23 -12.63 14.99
N ASP A 69 19.16 -11.87 14.94
CA ASP A 69 17.87 -12.14 15.58
C ASP A 69 16.75 -12.04 14.54
N PRO A 70 16.21 -13.19 14.09
CA PRO A 70 15.08 -13.21 13.14
C PRO A 70 13.81 -12.53 13.68
N GLU A 71 13.65 -12.48 15.02
CA GLU A 71 12.51 -11.81 15.64
C GLU A 71 12.49 -10.29 15.37
N GLN A 72 13.57 -9.73 14.79
CA GLN A 72 13.66 -8.31 14.41
C GLN A 72 13.32 -8.06 12.92
N ASP A 73 12.78 -9.03 12.21
CA ASP A 73 12.34 -8.81 10.81
C ASP A 73 11.30 -7.71 10.70
N TYR A 74 10.38 -7.62 11.70
CA TYR A 74 9.38 -6.56 11.75
C TYR A 74 9.98 -5.14 11.73
N PHE A 75 11.18 -4.98 12.31
CA PHE A 75 11.85 -3.70 12.35
C PHE A 75 12.36 -3.27 10.97
N ALA A 76 12.93 -4.21 10.20
CA ALA A 76 13.36 -3.96 8.83
C ALA A 76 12.16 -3.71 7.89
N ASP A 77 11.08 -4.46 8.09
CA ASP A 77 9.82 -4.29 7.37
C ASP A 77 9.21 -2.92 7.64
N GLY A 78 9.13 -2.51 8.91
CA GLY A 78 8.59 -1.21 9.29
C GLY A 78 9.37 -0.04 8.70
N ILE A 79 10.72 -0.09 8.75
CA ILE A 79 11.55 0.93 8.09
C ILE A 79 11.25 0.99 6.57
N THR A 80 11.05 -0.16 5.93
CA THR A 80 10.71 -0.21 4.51
C THR A 80 9.36 0.46 4.24
N GLU A 81 8.34 0.17 5.05
CA GLU A 81 7.02 0.78 4.91
C GLU A 81 7.03 2.28 5.16
N ASP A 82 7.78 2.74 6.17
CA ASP A 82 7.95 4.17 6.43
C ASP A 82 8.60 4.90 5.24
N ILE A 83 9.63 4.31 4.63
CA ILE A 83 10.26 4.87 3.42
C ILE A 83 9.27 4.90 2.25
N ILE A 84 8.47 3.85 2.03
CA ILE A 84 7.41 3.82 1.01
C ILE A 84 6.41 4.95 1.27
N SER A 85 5.94 5.08 2.52
CA SER A 85 4.99 6.12 2.93
C SER A 85 5.54 7.53 2.69
N HIS A 86 6.79 7.78 3.07
CA HIS A 86 7.45 9.07 2.85
C HIS A 86 7.62 9.38 1.36
N LEU A 87 8.05 8.40 0.54
CA LEU A 87 8.19 8.58 -0.89
C LEU A 87 6.84 8.80 -1.58
N SER A 88 5.77 8.17 -1.10
CA SER A 88 4.42 8.32 -1.66
C SER A 88 3.82 9.72 -1.46
N LYS A 89 4.34 10.51 -0.51
CA LYS A 89 3.97 11.92 -0.33
C LYS A 89 4.45 12.82 -1.47
N TRP A 90 5.46 12.38 -2.23
CA TRP A 90 5.95 13.06 -3.42
C TRP A 90 5.07 12.73 -4.63
N LYS A 91 4.23 13.68 -5.05
CA LYS A 91 3.30 13.48 -6.19
C LYS A 91 3.99 13.49 -7.56
N THR A 92 5.32 13.65 -7.60
CA THR A 92 6.11 13.78 -8.84
C THR A 92 6.42 12.45 -9.52
N PHE A 93 6.27 11.34 -8.81
CA PHE A 93 6.53 10.00 -9.33
C PHE A 93 5.63 8.95 -8.63
N PRO A 94 5.20 7.92 -9.35
CA PRO A 94 4.48 6.80 -8.75
C PRO A 94 5.40 5.95 -7.86
N VAL A 95 4.89 5.49 -6.72
CA VAL A 95 5.57 4.54 -5.81
C VAL A 95 4.77 3.25 -5.76
N ILE A 96 5.44 2.12 -6.00
CA ILE A 96 4.80 0.79 -5.89
C ILE A 96 4.37 0.55 -4.45
N SER A 97 3.17 0.00 -4.30
CA SER A 97 2.60 -0.30 -2.99
C SER A 97 3.45 -1.30 -2.20
N SER A 98 3.42 -1.19 -0.87
CA SER A 98 4.10 -2.13 0.02
C SER A 98 3.71 -3.59 -0.27
N ASN A 99 2.43 -3.86 -0.52
CA ASN A 99 1.95 -5.22 -0.83
C ASN A 99 2.67 -5.86 -2.02
N SER A 100 2.78 -5.10 -3.12
CA SER A 100 3.46 -5.59 -4.33
C SER A 100 4.97 -5.73 -4.09
N ALA A 101 5.58 -4.79 -3.37
CA ALA A 101 7.00 -4.82 -3.05
C ALA A 101 7.34 -5.96 -2.09
N PHE A 102 6.50 -6.23 -1.08
CA PHE A 102 6.74 -7.28 -0.08
C PHE A 102 6.59 -8.70 -0.63
N ALA A 103 5.95 -8.89 -1.78
CA ALA A 103 5.97 -10.19 -2.49
C ALA A 103 7.41 -10.63 -2.87
N TYR A 104 8.35 -9.68 -2.92
CA TYR A 104 9.77 -9.94 -3.21
C TYR A 104 10.65 -10.05 -1.96
N LYS A 105 10.06 -10.14 -0.76
CA LYS A 105 10.82 -10.36 0.48
C LYS A 105 11.61 -11.67 0.38
N ASN A 106 12.91 -11.59 0.67
CA ASN A 106 13.84 -12.74 0.59
C ASN A 106 13.97 -13.36 -0.82
N THR A 107 13.56 -12.66 -1.87
CA THR A 107 13.71 -13.15 -3.24
C THR A 107 15.18 -13.22 -3.65
N LYS A 108 15.50 -14.18 -4.54
CA LYS A 108 16.80 -14.29 -5.22
C LYS A 108 16.75 -13.75 -6.66
N GLU A 109 15.61 -13.22 -7.06
CA GLU A 109 15.46 -12.66 -8.40
C GLU A 109 16.36 -11.44 -8.58
N ASN A 110 16.79 -11.20 -9.80
CA ASN A 110 17.63 -10.05 -10.12
C ASN A 110 16.78 -8.78 -10.24
N SER A 111 17.41 -7.63 -10.07
CA SER A 111 16.77 -6.30 -10.13
C SER A 111 15.99 -6.07 -11.42
N LYS A 112 16.49 -6.56 -12.56
CA LYS A 112 15.85 -6.39 -13.86
C LYS A 112 14.50 -7.11 -13.93
N LYS A 113 14.44 -8.38 -13.49
CA LYS A 113 13.21 -9.16 -13.49
C LYS A 113 12.17 -8.56 -12.55
N ILE A 114 12.58 -8.16 -11.33
CA ILE A 114 11.69 -7.48 -10.37
C ILE A 114 11.14 -6.18 -10.98
N SER A 115 11.99 -5.40 -11.62
CA SER A 115 11.62 -4.17 -12.31
C SER A 115 10.57 -4.40 -13.40
N GLU A 116 10.76 -5.42 -14.24
CA GLU A 116 9.82 -5.79 -15.29
C GLU A 116 8.47 -6.21 -14.72
N GLU A 117 8.45 -7.04 -13.67
CA GLU A 117 7.23 -7.54 -13.03
C GLU A 117 6.46 -6.44 -12.27
N LEU A 118 7.16 -5.52 -11.62
CA LEU A 118 6.56 -4.38 -10.90
C LEU A 118 6.32 -3.16 -11.79
N ASN A 119 6.79 -3.17 -13.05
CA ASN A 119 6.81 -2.00 -13.91
C ASN A 119 7.44 -0.78 -13.23
N ALA A 120 8.54 -1.01 -12.48
CA ALA A 120 9.26 -0.01 -11.70
C ALA A 120 10.66 0.20 -12.23
N ARG A 121 10.96 1.36 -12.78
CA ARG A 121 12.30 1.68 -13.32
C ARG A 121 13.37 1.74 -12.24
N TYR A 122 13.02 2.32 -11.08
CA TYR A 122 13.95 2.48 -9.99
C TYR A 122 13.61 1.55 -8.82
N LEU A 123 14.65 0.88 -8.29
CA LEU A 123 14.52 0.04 -7.11
C LEU A 123 15.34 0.61 -5.97
N VAL A 124 14.71 0.84 -4.83
CA VAL A 124 15.39 1.10 -3.56
C VAL A 124 15.53 -0.25 -2.85
N VAL A 125 16.76 -0.63 -2.55
CA VAL A 125 17.08 -1.87 -1.82
C VAL A 125 17.97 -1.54 -0.63
N GLY A 126 17.88 -2.33 0.42
CA GLY A 126 18.68 -2.04 1.58
C GLY A 126 18.77 -3.18 2.59
N SER A 127 19.44 -2.86 3.68
CA SER A 127 19.56 -3.75 4.83
C SER A 127 19.59 -2.96 6.13
N VAL A 128 19.10 -3.61 7.17
CA VAL A 128 19.06 -3.04 8.53
C VAL A 128 19.73 -4.01 9.49
N ARG A 129 20.53 -3.47 10.41
CA ARG A 129 21.06 -4.20 11.54
C ARG A 129 20.83 -3.40 12.81
N LYS A 130 19.99 -3.90 13.70
CA LYS A 130 19.74 -3.34 15.02
C LYS A 130 20.57 -4.08 16.06
N GLY A 131 21.21 -3.39 16.97
CA GLY A 131 21.98 -3.98 18.06
C GLY A 131 21.95 -3.06 19.29
N GLY A 132 21.12 -3.39 20.28
CA GLY A 132 20.87 -2.53 21.44
C GLY A 132 20.34 -1.17 20.99
N ASN A 133 21.00 -0.07 21.41
CA ASN A 133 20.63 1.29 21.04
C ASN A 133 21.31 1.80 19.75
N LYS A 134 21.86 0.90 18.93
CA LYS A 134 22.50 1.26 17.65
C LYS A 134 21.77 0.64 16.49
N VAL A 135 21.70 1.38 15.40
CA VAL A 135 21.17 0.92 14.13
C VAL A 135 22.17 1.21 13.02
N ARG A 136 22.39 0.21 12.17
CA ARG A 136 23.11 0.37 10.91
C ARG A 136 22.16 0.11 9.77
N ILE A 137 22.01 1.09 8.88
CA ILE A 137 21.18 1.01 7.69
C ILE A 137 22.08 1.20 6.47
N ASN A 138 21.89 0.36 5.48
CA ASN A 138 22.42 0.54 4.14
C ASN A 138 21.23 0.70 3.19
N ALA A 139 21.22 1.75 2.38
CA ALA A 139 20.27 1.90 1.28
C ALA A 139 21.00 2.15 -0.03
N LYS A 140 20.41 1.63 -1.12
CA LYS A 140 20.92 1.75 -2.48
C LYS A 140 19.76 2.06 -3.41
N LEU A 141 20.02 2.87 -4.43
CA LEU A 141 19.12 3.14 -5.54
C LEU A 141 19.70 2.53 -6.81
N ILE A 142 18.93 1.71 -7.49
CA ILE A 142 19.29 0.99 -8.69
C ILE A 142 18.41 1.50 -9.84
N ASP A 143 19.02 1.92 -10.96
CA ASP A 143 18.33 2.04 -12.25
C ASP A 143 18.29 0.64 -12.85
N ALA A 144 17.14 -0.04 -12.69
CA ALA A 144 17.02 -1.44 -13.07
C ALA A 144 16.94 -1.66 -14.59
N GLU A 145 16.57 -0.64 -15.36
CA GLU A 145 16.63 -0.66 -16.81
C GLU A 145 18.07 -0.77 -17.31
N LYS A 146 19.00 -0.06 -16.64
CA LYS A 146 20.43 -0.05 -16.96
C LYS A 146 21.23 -1.07 -16.15
N ASP A 147 20.61 -1.73 -15.19
CA ASP A 147 21.25 -2.60 -14.19
C ASP A 147 22.42 -1.91 -13.49
N THR A 148 22.25 -0.65 -13.12
CA THR A 148 23.31 0.16 -12.50
C THR A 148 22.86 0.73 -11.16
N GLN A 149 23.77 0.62 -10.16
CA GLN A 149 23.60 1.30 -8.89
C GLN A 149 23.95 2.78 -9.07
N ILE A 150 22.97 3.65 -8.93
CA ILE A 150 23.13 5.11 -9.10
C ILE A 150 23.42 5.86 -7.79
N TRP A 151 23.11 5.23 -6.66
CA TRP A 151 23.39 5.77 -5.34
C TRP A 151 23.48 4.68 -4.28
N SER A 152 24.27 4.94 -3.23
CA SER A 152 24.36 4.13 -2.02
C SER A 152 24.83 4.98 -0.85
N GLN A 153 24.24 4.74 0.32
CA GLN A 153 24.67 5.36 1.57
C GLN A 153 24.52 4.40 2.74
N ASN A 154 25.38 4.57 3.74
CA ASN A 154 25.35 3.86 5.00
C ASN A 154 25.14 4.85 6.14
N TRP A 155 24.31 4.47 7.08
CA TRP A 155 24.14 5.16 8.36
C TRP A 155 24.52 4.21 9.49
N ASP A 156 25.27 4.73 10.44
CA ASP A 156 25.65 4.05 11.67
C ASP A 156 25.42 5.05 12.80
N ARG A 157 24.24 5.00 13.40
CA ARG A 157 23.75 6.00 14.35
C ARG A 157 23.06 5.37 15.54
N SER A 158 22.63 6.22 16.48
CA SER A 158 21.73 5.83 17.55
C SER A 158 20.37 5.43 17.00
N LEU A 159 19.67 4.52 17.67
CA LEU A 159 18.28 4.19 17.35
C LEU A 159 17.36 5.42 17.45
N GLU A 160 17.72 6.40 18.25
CA GLU A 160 16.99 7.68 18.39
C GLU A 160 16.96 8.49 17.09
N ASP A 161 17.94 8.29 16.21
CA ASP A 161 18.07 8.99 14.93
C ASP A 161 17.34 8.27 13.78
N ILE A 162 16.55 7.23 14.07
CA ILE A 162 15.96 6.36 13.03
C ILE A 162 15.07 7.14 12.07
N PHE A 163 14.26 8.06 12.58
CA PHE A 163 13.35 8.87 11.78
C PHE A 163 14.10 9.85 10.88
N GLU A 164 15.21 10.42 11.38
CA GLU A 164 16.08 11.28 10.57
C GLU A 164 16.71 10.48 9.41
N ILE A 165 17.07 9.21 9.64
CA ILE A 165 17.60 8.35 8.59
C ILE A 165 16.53 8.05 7.53
N GLN A 166 15.30 7.75 7.94
CA GLN A 166 14.18 7.50 7.01
C GLN A 166 13.89 8.72 6.14
N ASP A 167 13.87 9.91 6.72
CA ASP A 167 13.73 11.16 6.00
C ASP A 167 14.90 11.40 5.03
N GLU A 168 16.15 11.20 5.48
CA GLU A 168 17.34 11.33 4.63
C GLU A 168 17.30 10.38 3.42
N VAL A 169 16.90 9.11 3.62
CA VAL A 169 16.77 8.14 2.53
C VAL A 169 15.73 8.63 1.51
N SER A 170 14.54 8.97 1.99
CA SER A 170 13.42 9.37 1.14
C SER A 170 13.73 10.64 0.35
N GLN A 171 14.32 11.65 0.99
CA GLN A 171 14.73 12.89 0.33
C GLN A 171 15.83 12.65 -0.72
N LYS A 172 16.85 11.84 -0.41
CA LYS A 172 17.92 11.53 -1.36
C LYS A 172 17.40 10.81 -2.59
N VAL A 173 16.53 9.81 -2.40
CA VAL A 173 15.90 9.08 -3.49
C VAL A 173 15.08 10.03 -4.37
N ALA A 174 14.21 10.85 -3.76
CA ALA A 174 13.36 11.79 -4.47
C ALA A 174 14.16 12.79 -5.31
N VAL A 175 15.20 13.41 -4.75
CA VAL A 175 16.06 14.37 -5.46
C VAL A 175 16.81 13.74 -6.64
N ILE A 176 17.28 12.50 -6.50
CA ILE A 176 18.01 11.81 -7.57
C ILE A 176 17.07 11.45 -8.73
N ILE A 177 15.85 11.02 -8.43
CA ILE A 177 14.87 10.58 -9.43
C ILE A 177 14.19 11.75 -10.11
N SER A 178 13.94 12.83 -9.37
CA SER A 178 13.29 14.04 -9.88
C SER A 178 14.12 15.29 -9.57
N PRO A 179 15.16 15.58 -10.36
CA PRO A 179 16.03 16.76 -10.13
C PRO A 179 15.29 18.11 -10.21
N ALA A 180 14.07 18.10 -10.77
CA ALA A 180 13.23 19.30 -10.88
C ALA A 180 12.52 19.68 -9.57
N LEU A 181 12.61 18.86 -8.51
CA LEU A 181 12.04 19.16 -7.20
C LEU A 181 12.67 20.42 -6.61
N LYS A 182 11.83 21.41 -6.32
CA LYS A 182 12.29 22.68 -5.74
C LYS A 182 12.66 22.47 -4.26
N ALA A 183 13.68 23.15 -3.81
CA ALA A 183 14.15 23.10 -2.41
C ALA A 183 13.04 23.37 -1.37
N ASN A 184 12.00 24.15 -1.74
CA ASN A 184 10.86 24.46 -0.87
C ASN A 184 9.94 23.25 -0.64
N GLU A 185 9.85 22.30 -1.59
CA GLU A 185 9.06 21.07 -1.44
C GLU A 185 9.76 20.10 -0.48
N ILE A 186 11.08 20.12 -0.47
CA ILE A 186 11.91 19.30 0.43
C ILE A 186 11.78 19.79 1.90
N GLN A 187 11.72 21.11 2.13
CA GLN A 187 11.59 21.67 3.48
C GLN A 187 10.23 21.43 4.15
N GLN A 188 9.16 21.25 3.36
CA GLN A 188 7.81 21.02 3.91
C GLN A 188 7.64 19.64 4.57
N LEU A 189 8.57 18.69 4.34
CA LEU A 189 8.52 17.36 4.91
C LEU A 189 9.28 17.22 6.25
N GLU A 190 9.99 18.26 6.69
CA GLU A 190 10.69 18.25 7.97
C GLU A 190 9.72 18.50 9.14
N ILE A 191 8.91 17.53 9.49
CA ILE A 191 8.17 17.52 10.75
C ILE A 191 8.97 16.67 11.74
N LYS A 192 9.83 17.33 12.54
CA LYS A 192 10.48 16.69 13.68
C LYS A 192 9.46 16.39 14.79
N LYS A 193 8.82 15.23 14.73
CA LYS A 193 8.09 14.67 15.87
C LYS A 193 9.09 13.97 16.79
N LYS A 194 9.14 14.35 18.06
CA LYS A 194 9.75 13.49 19.09
C LYS A 194 8.83 12.29 19.27
N VAL A 195 9.21 11.16 18.68
CA VAL A 195 8.45 9.90 18.79
C VAL A 195 9.00 9.10 19.97
N ASN A 196 8.10 8.50 20.76
CA ASN A 196 8.47 7.52 21.78
C ASN A 196 8.90 6.22 21.09
N LEU A 197 10.19 5.90 21.13
CA LEU A 197 10.76 4.72 20.45
C LEU A 197 10.13 3.40 20.90
N SER A 198 9.77 3.28 22.18
CA SER A 198 9.11 2.07 22.67
C SER A 198 7.68 1.94 22.12
N ALA A 199 6.95 3.05 22.03
CA ALA A 199 5.63 3.09 21.40
C ALA A 199 5.71 2.75 19.91
N TRP A 200 6.70 3.32 19.23
CA TRP A 200 6.93 3.06 17.80
C TRP A 200 7.30 1.60 17.55
N ASP A 201 8.20 1.00 18.34
CA ASP A 201 8.58 -0.42 18.23
C ASP A 201 7.36 -1.35 18.40
N GLU A 202 6.49 -1.08 19.38
CA GLU A 202 5.22 -1.80 19.56
C GLU A 202 4.26 -1.62 18.38
N SER A 203 4.20 -0.40 17.81
CA SER A 203 3.40 -0.12 16.62
C SER A 203 3.88 -0.91 15.41
N LEU A 204 5.19 -1.04 15.20
CA LEU A 204 5.77 -1.87 14.13
C LEU A 204 5.45 -3.37 14.30
N GLN A 205 5.49 -3.88 15.54
CA GLN A 205 5.08 -5.25 15.82
C GLN A 205 3.60 -5.47 15.48
N ALA A 206 2.74 -4.53 15.90
CA ALA A 206 1.32 -4.54 15.55
C ALA A 206 1.10 -4.59 14.04
N GLN A 207 1.80 -3.75 13.29
CA GLN A 207 1.72 -3.68 11.83
C GLN A 207 2.19 -4.98 11.17
N SER A 208 3.28 -5.59 11.68
CA SER A 208 3.76 -6.88 11.20
C SER A 208 2.71 -7.98 11.34
N TYR A 209 2.04 -8.09 12.49
CA TYR A 209 0.96 -9.06 12.68
C TYR A 209 -0.23 -8.79 11.77
N LEU A 210 -0.60 -7.53 11.58
CA LEU A 210 -1.70 -7.15 10.68
C LEU A 210 -1.37 -7.47 9.22
N SER A 211 -0.13 -7.21 8.80
CA SER A 211 0.34 -7.56 7.46
C SER A 211 0.33 -9.08 7.23
N GLN A 212 0.78 -9.87 8.21
CA GLN A 212 0.67 -11.33 8.15
C GLN A 212 -0.79 -11.79 8.01
N ALA A 213 -1.72 -11.19 8.77
CA ALA A 213 -3.14 -11.51 8.70
C ALA A 213 -3.76 -11.22 7.32
N ASN A 214 -3.31 -10.15 6.66
CA ASN A 214 -3.89 -9.68 5.40
C ASN A 214 -3.25 -10.31 4.15
N TYR A 215 -1.96 -10.65 4.20
CA TYR A 215 -1.21 -11.04 3.00
C TYR A 215 -0.70 -12.48 2.98
N THR A 216 -0.77 -13.22 4.08
CA THR A 216 -0.41 -14.64 4.07
C THR A 216 -1.50 -15.46 3.41
N GLN A 217 -1.18 -16.07 2.26
CA GLN A 217 -2.12 -16.91 1.54
C GLN A 217 -2.42 -18.21 2.29
N GLY A 218 -3.68 -18.66 2.22
CA GLY A 218 -4.10 -19.94 2.79
C GLY A 218 -4.32 -19.95 4.30
N LEU A 219 -4.31 -18.80 4.97
CA LEU A 219 -4.70 -18.70 6.37
C LEU A 219 -6.17 -19.07 6.54
N ASP A 220 -6.47 -19.93 7.53
CA ASP A 220 -7.84 -20.11 7.99
C ASP A 220 -8.32 -18.87 8.79
N LEU A 221 -9.64 -18.75 8.92
CA LEU A 221 -10.24 -17.60 9.61
C LEU A 221 -9.75 -17.46 11.05
N LYS A 222 -9.59 -18.57 11.78
CA LYS A 222 -9.13 -18.56 13.16
C LYS A 222 -7.71 -17.99 13.26
N SER A 223 -6.80 -18.47 12.43
CA SER A 223 -5.40 -17.99 12.37
C SER A 223 -5.35 -16.50 12.00
N LYS A 224 -6.20 -16.05 11.05
CA LYS A 224 -6.31 -14.63 10.71
C LYS A 224 -6.75 -13.79 11.91
N LEU A 225 -7.80 -14.21 12.61
CA LEU A 225 -8.32 -13.49 13.79
C LEU A 225 -7.34 -13.49 14.97
N ASP A 226 -6.57 -14.56 15.14
CA ASP A 226 -5.50 -14.63 16.15
C ASP A 226 -4.40 -13.61 15.86
N LEU A 227 -3.99 -13.47 14.59
CA LEU A 227 -3.02 -12.44 14.17
C LEU A 227 -3.58 -11.02 14.35
N CYS A 228 -4.83 -10.78 13.98
CA CYS A 228 -5.49 -9.49 14.24
C CYS A 228 -5.55 -9.17 15.74
N SER A 229 -5.77 -10.18 16.59
CA SER A 229 -5.80 -10.00 18.05
C SER A 229 -4.43 -9.61 18.61
N LYS A 230 -3.35 -10.21 18.11
CA LYS A 230 -1.97 -9.82 18.46
C LYS A 230 -1.65 -8.40 17.97
N ALA A 231 -2.07 -8.05 16.76
CA ALA A 231 -1.90 -6.70 16.24
C ALA A 231 -2.60 -5.67 17.14
N ILE A 232 -3.83 -5.96 17.59
CA ILE A 232 -4.59 -5.12 18.51
C ILE A 232 -3.85 -4.97 19.85
N GLU A 233 -3.36 -6.07 20.45
CA GLU A 233 -2.63 -6.05 21.72
C GLU A 233 -1.38 -5.15 21.67
N HIS A 234 -0.55 -5.30 20.64
CA HIS A 234 0.63 -4.47 20.45
C HIS A 234 0.28 -3.01 20.16
N ALA A 235 -0.77 -2.74 19.38
CA ALA A 235 -1.23 -1.37 19.11
C ALA A 235 -1.77 -0.69 20.38
N GLU A 236 -2.53 -1.39 21.22
CA GLU A 236 -3.00 -0.87 22.51
C GLU A 236 -1.82 -0.57 23.46
N LYS A 237 -0.79 -1.42 23.45
CA LYS A 237 0.43 -1.18 24.21
C LYS A 237 1.19 0.04 23.69
N ALA A 238 1.33 0.21 22.38
CA ALA A 238 1.90 1.40 21.77
C ALA A 238 1.17 2.68 22.21
N ILE A 239 -0.17 2.67 22.16
CA ILE A 239 -1.01 3.79 22.59
C ILE A 239 -0.84 4.09 24.09
N SER A 240 -0.69 3.06 24.93
CA SER A 240 -0.44 3.24 26.36
C SER A 240 0.90 3.95 26.64
N LEU A 241 1.86 3.79 25.75
CA LEU A 241 3.18 4.42 25.83
C LEU A 241 3.20 5.84 25.22
N ASP A 242 2.43 6.04 24.14
CA ASP A 242 2.26 7.34 23.47
C ASP A 242 0.90 7.42 22.76
N ASP A 243 -0.09 8.08 23.37
CA ASP A 243 -1.43 8.28 22.80
C ASP A 243 -1.45 9.27 21.61
N ASN A 244 -0.33 9.86 21.25
CA ASN A 244 -0.21 10.75 20.09
C ASN A 244 0.52 10.09 18.91
N LEU A 245 0.78 8.80 18.97
CA LEU A 245 1.33 8.03 17.84
C LEU A 245 0.19 7.64 16.88
N ALA A 246 0.07 8.36 15.77
CA ALA A 246 -1.01 8.14 14.77
C ALA A 246 -1.01 6.72 14.22
N GLU A 247 0.16 6.18 13.92
CA GLU A 247 0.38 4.83 13.37
C GLU A 247 -0.21 3.76 14.27
N ALA A 248 -0.07 3.89 15.60
CA ALA A 248 -0.64 2.94 16.55
C ALA A 248 -2.18 2.93 16.49
N HIS A 249 -2.81 4.11 16.40
CA HIS A 249 -4.26 4.22 16.24
C HIS A 249 -4.74 3.71 14.88
N ILE A 250 -3.96 3.92 13.82
CA ILE A 250 -4.27 3.39 12.48
C ILE A 250 -4.30 1.86 12.51
N VAL A 251 -3.23 1.23 13.00
CA VAL A 251 -3.11 -0.24 13.06
C VAL A 251 -4.19 -0.83 13.96
N LEU A 252 -4.46 -0.19 15.11
CA LEU A 252 -5.53 -0.62 16.00
C LEU A 252 -6.90 -0.58 15.31
N SER A 253 -7.22 0.52 14.63
CA SER A 253 -8.49 0.64 13.90
C SER A 253 -8.60 -0.41 12.79
N GLN A 254 -7.54 -0.67 12.04
CA GLN A 254 -7.53 -1.70 10.99
C GLN A 254 -7.72 -3.11 11.56
N GLY A 255 -7.05 -3.47 12.65
CA GLY A 255 -7.22 -4.76 13.30
C GLY A 255 -8.64 -4.98 13.86
N ILE A 256 -9.24 -3.93 14.44
CA ILE A 256 -10.63 -3.96 14.91
C ILE A 256 -11.62 -4.05 13.74
N MET A 257 -11.34 -3.37 12.62
CA MET A 257 -12.18 -3.41 11.42
C MET A 257 -12.40 -4.84 10.91
N GLU A 258 -11.36 -5.67 10.90
CA GLU A 258 -11.45 -7.08 10.51
C GLU A 258 -12.47 -7.84 11.39
N LYS A 259 -12.56 -7.50 12.68
CA LYS A 259 -13.55 -8.08 13.61
C LYS A 259 -14.96 -7.51 13.39
N VAL A 260 -15.11 -6.25 13.01
CA VAL A 260 -16.41 -5.62 12.73
C VAL A 260 -17.10 -6.26 11.53
N PHE A 261 -16.32 -6.63 10.51
CA PHE A 261 -16.84 -7.25 9.29
C PHE A 261 -16.96 -8.78 9.38
N GLU A 262 -16.52 -9.41 10.47
CA GLU A 262 -16.59 -10.86 10.64
C GLU A 262 -17.96 -11.30 11.17
N PRO A 263 -18.77 -12.04 10.39
CA PRO A 263 -20.12 -12.42 10.80
C PRO A 263 -20.16 -13.30 12.04
N SER A 264 -19.13 -14.11 12.31
CA SER A 264 -19.08 -14.99 13.48
C SER A 264 -18.94 -14.21 14.81
N LEU A 265 -18.57 -12.93 14.75
CA LEU A 265 -18.43 -12.02 15.89
C LEU A 265 -19.58 -11.03 16.05
N ASP A 266 -20.77 -11.36 15.54
CA ASP A 266 -21.93 -10.45 15.52
C ASP A 266 -22.34 -9.96 16.92
N SER A 267 -22.17 -10.78 17.96
CA SER A 267 -22.43 -10.39 19.35
C SER A 267 -21.52 -9.29 19.87
N GLU A 268 -20.31 -9.15 19.32
CA GLU A 268 -19.31 -8.15 19.72
C GLU A 268 -19.26 -6.96 18.75
N ARG A 269 -20.02 -7.02 17.66
CA ARG A 269 -19.93 -6.05 16.55
C ARG A 269 -20.10 -4.62 17.02
N LYS A 270 -21.09 -4.35 17.88
CA LYS A 270 -21.38 -3.00 18.35
C LYS A 270 -20.22 -2.42 19.16
N GLU A 271 -19.65 -3.20 20.07
CA GLU A 271 -18.51 -2.78 20.88
C GLU A 271 -17.28 -2.56 20.00
N ASN A 272 -17.00 -3.47 19.06
CA ASN A 272 -15.90 -3.34 18.11
C ASN A 272 -16.08 -2.10 17.21
N GLN A 273 -17.32 -1.80 16.78
CA GLN A 273 -17.62 -0.62 15.98
C GLN A 273 -17.39 0.69 16.77
N GLU A 274 -17.77 0.75 18.03
CA GLU A 274 -17.51 1.92 18.88
C GLU A 274 -16.01 2.13 19.09
N LYS A 275 -15.25 1.07 19.34
CA LYS A 275 -13.78 1.12 19.44
C LYS A 275 -13.15 1.57 18.11
N PHE A 276 -13.59 0.99 17.00
CA PHE A 276 -13.14 1.36 15.64
C PHE A 276 -13.33 2.86 15.41
N PHE A 277 -14.51 3.40 15.70
CA PHE A 277 -14.82 4.81 15.52
C PHE A 277 -13.90 5.71 16.36
N LYS A 278 -13.73 5.39 17.65
CA LYS A 278 -12.87 6.14 18.55
C LYS A 278 -11.44 6.26 18.03
N HIS A 279 -10.84 5.14 17.62
CA HIS A 279 -9.44 5.12 17.21
C HIS A 279 -9.25 5.66 15.80
N THR A 280 -10.24 5.51 14.91
CA THR A 280 -10.27 6.16 13.60
C THR A 280 -10.31 7.68 13.73
N ASP A 281 -11.15 8.23 14.60
CA ASP A 281 -11.23 9.67 14.86
C ASP A 281 -9.91 10.22 15.40
N LYS A 282 -9.29 9.50 16.33
CA LYS A 282 -7.99 9.89 16.89
C LYS A 282 -6.89 9.83 15.82
N ALA A 283 -6.79 8.75 15.05
CA ALA A 283 -5.82 8.60 13.97
C ALA A 283 -5.92 9.74 12.95
N TYR A 284 -7.13 10.01 12.48
CA TYR A 284 -7.38 11.07 11.51
C TYR A 284 -7.10 12.47 12.07
N SER A 285 -7.32 12.69 13.37
CA SER A 285 -6.98 13.98 14.03
C SER A 285 -5.47 14.19 14.17
N LEU A 286 -4.70 13.11 14.33
CA LEU A 286 -3.25 13.15 14.50
C LEU A 286 -2.50 13.26 13.17
N ASP A 287 -2.98 12.57 12.13
CA ASP A 287 -2.41 12.60 10.77
C ASP A 287 -3.53 12.60 9.71
N PRO A 288 -4.11 13.79 9.39
CA PRO A 288 -5.22 13.92 8.45
C PRO A 288 -4.85 13.71 6.98
N ASP A 289 -3.56 13.60 6.69
CA ASP A 289 -3.02 13.36 5.34
C ASP A 289 -2.51 11.91 5.17
N ASN A 290 -2.67 11.07 6.19
CA ASN A 290 -2.35 9.64 6.08
C ASN A 290 -3.47 8.90 5.32
N PRO A 291 -3.16 8.22 4.20
CA PRO A 291 -4.18 7.57 3.38
C PRO A 291 -4.94 6.46 4.11
N ASP A 292 -4.30 5.73 5.04
CA ASP A 292 -4.96 4.72 5.86
C ASP A 292 -5.93 5.33 6.87
N ALA A 293 -5.55 6.45 7.52
CA ALA A 293 -6.44 7.16 8.43
C ALA A 293 -7.63 7.77 7.69
N ILE A 294 -7.41 8.32 6.49
CA ILE A 294 -8.46 8.84 5.60
C ILE A 294 -9.41 7.71 5.20
N MET A 295 -8.86 6.56 4.76
CA MET A 295 -9.65 5.39 4.38
C MET A 295 -10.49 4.87 5.56
N ALA A 296 -9.89 4.73 6.76
CA ALA A 296 -10.61 4.30 7.95
C ALA A 296 -11.79 5.24 8.27
N LYS A 297 -11.59 6.56 8.10
CA LYS A 297 -12.64 7.57 8.26
C LYS A 297 -13.76 7.40 7.24
N GLY A 298 -13.43 7.07 6.00
CA GLY A 298 -14.43 6.71 4.99
C GLY A 298 -15.24 5.48 5.40
N ILE A 299 -14.58 4.41 5.87
CA ILE A 299 -15.25 3.19 6.33
C ILE A 299 -16.18 3.49 7.51
N GLN A 300 -15.79 4.37 8.42
CA GLN A 300 -16.66 4.84 9.52
C GLN A 300 -17.96 5.47 8.98
N ASN A 301 -17.88 6.30 7.94
CA ASN A 301 -19.06 6.87 7.30
C ASN A 301 -19.92 5.79 6.60
N TYR A 302 -19.30 4.82 5.93
CA TYR A 302 -20.02 3.69 5.35
C TYR A 302 -20.81 2.88 6.39
N LEU A 303 -20.21 2.58 7.54
CA LEU A 303 -20.87 1.90 8.65
C LEU A 303 -21.99 2.74 9.27
N SER A 304 -21.91 4.06 9.14
CA SER A 304 -22.94 5.02 9.54
C SER A 304 -24.00 5.25 8.44
N GLN A 305 -23.97 4.48 7.35
CA GLN A 305 -24.88 4.56 6.20
C GLN A 305 -24.74 5.87 5.36
N ASP A 306 -23.65 6.61 5.53
CA ASP A 306 -23.33 7.79 4.75
C ASP A 306 -22.37 7.41 3.59
N VAL A 307 -22.97 6.90 2.51
CA VAL A 307 -22.23 6.41 1.34
C VAL A 307 -21.58 7.58 0.57
N GLU A 308 -22.19 8.76 0.57
CA GLU A 308 -21.65 9.93 -0.13
C GLU A 308 -20.32 10.36 0.50
N ARG A 309 -20.29 10.53 1.82
CA ARG A 309 -19.05 10.84 2.55
C ARG A 309 -18.02 9.72 2.47
N PHE A 310 -18.44 8.46 2.45
CA PHE A 310 -17.52 7.35 2.21
C PHE A 310 -16.77 7.56 0.88
N MET A 311 -17.48 7.87 -0.21
CA MET A 311 -16.89 8.10 -1.54
C MET A 311 -15.94 9.30 -1.54
N GLU A 312 -16.29 10.41 -0.87
CA GLU A 312 -15.42 11.58 -0.72
C GLU A 312 -14.11 11.22 -0.02
N PHE A 313 -14.17 10.43 1.06
CA PHE A 313 -12.97 10.00 1.77
C PHE A 313 -12.12 9.03 0.97
N MET A 314 -12.72 8.12 0.20
CA MET A 314 -11.96 7.23 -0.70
C MET A 314 -11.25 8.04 -1.78
N GLN A 315 -11.92 9.01 -2.40
CA GLN A 315 -11.30 9.91 -3.36
C GLN A 315 -10.16 10.70 -2.72
N LYS A 316 -10.37 11.27 -1.53
CA LYS A 316 -9.33 11.99 -0.78
C LYS A 316 -8.11 11.10 -0.52
N ALA A 317 -8.30 9.84 -0.13
CA ALA A 317 -7.19 8.91 0.11
C ALA A 317 -6.38 8.64 -1.16
N ILE A 318 -7.06 8.50 -2.31
CA ILE A 318 -6.44 8.33 -3.64
C ILE A 318 -5.73 9.62 -4.07
N ASP A 319 -6.29 10.80 -3.80
CA ASP A 319 -5.65 12.08 -4.10
C ASP A 319 -4.35 12.29 -3.32
N VAL A 320 -4.29 11.78 -2.08
CA VAL A 320 -3.07 11.79 -1.25
C VAL A 320 -2.07 10.74 -1.73
N ASN A 321 -2.52 9.52 -1.97
CA ASN A 321 -1.70 8.43 -2.50
C ASN A 321 -2.44 7.71 -3.63
N PRO A 322 -2.17 8.07 -4.91
CA PRO A 322 -2.83 7.45 -6.07
C PRO A 322 -2.63 5.94 -6.18
N ASN A 323 -1.62 5.40 -5.52
CA ASN A 323 -1.31 3.97 -5.53
C ASN A 323 -1.76 3.27 -4.23
N HIS A 324 -2.66 3.87 -3.43
CA HIS A 324 -3.12 3.26 -2.18
C HIS A 324 -4.07 2.07 -2.44
N PRO A 325 -3.62 0.80 -2.30
CA PRO A 325 -4.32 -0.35 -2.86
C PRO A 325 -5.71 -0.56 -2.26
N ARG A 326 -5.81 -0.38 -0.93
CA ARG A 326 -7.07 -0.61 -0.21
C ARG A 326 -8.12 0.45 -0.55
N SER A 327 -7.71 1.72 -0.70
CA SER A 327 -8.63 2.79 -1.13
C SER A 327 -9.09 2.60 -2.55
N LEU A 328 -8.19 2.25 -3.48
CA LEU A 328 -8.53 1.92 -4.87
C LEU A 328 -9.52 0.76 -4.93
N GLN A 329 -9.25 -0.33 -4.20
CA GLN A 329 -10.13 -1.49 -4.15
C GLN A 329 -11.53 -1.13 -3.62
N MET A 330 -11.61 -0.41 -2.49
CA MET A 330 -12.89 -0.07 -1.87
C MET A 330 -13.68 0.92 -2.71
N PHE A 331 -13.01 1.88 -3.33
CA PHE A 331 -13.63 2.85 -4.22
C PHE A 331 -14.18 2.16 -5.48
N SER A 332 -13.37 1.32 -6.14
CA SER A 332 -13.79 0.53 -7.30
C SER A 332 -14.99 -0.37 -6.98
N MET A 333 -14.97 -1.09 -5.85
CA MET A 333 -16.10 -1.92 -5.42
C MET A 333 -17.37 -1.08 -5.17
N SER A 334 -17.24 0.13 -4.66
CA SER A 334 -18.37 1.02 -4.44
C SER A 334 -18.94 1.57 -5.74
N LEU A 335 -18.09 1.91 -6.70
CA LEU A 335 -18.49 2.31 -8.06
C LEU A 335 -19.26 1.17 -8.77
N MET A 336 -18.76 -0.06 -8.67
CA MET A 336 -19.46 -1.24 -9.21
C MET A 336 -20.87 -1.42 -8.62
N ARG A 337 -21.06 -1.17 -7.31
CA ARG A 337 -22.38 -1.23 -6.66
C ARG A 337 -23.31 -0.12 -7.12
N GLN A 338 -22.78 0.99 -7.62
CA GLN A 338 -23.52 2.12 -8.20
C GLN A 338 -23.70 1.98 -9.71
N GLU A 339 -23.34 0.82 -10.29
CA GLU A 339 -23.40 0.54 -11.73
C GLU A 339 -22.51 1.43 -12.60
N LYS A 340 -21.51 2.09 -11.99
CA LYS A 340 -20.50 2.93 -12.65
C LYS A 340 -19.29 2.08 -13.08
N TYR A 341 -19.52 1.17 -14.00
CA TYR A 341 -18.55 0.14 -14.38
C TYR A 341 -17.30 0.71 -15.06
N ASP A 342 -17.47 1.71 -15.93
CA ASP A 342 -16.33 2.33 -16.66
C ASP A 342 -15.36 3.01 -15.68
N GLU A 343 -15.88 3.81 -14.74
CA GLU A 343 -15.07 4.45 -13.70
C GLU A 343 -14.35 3.40 -12.80
N ALA A 344 -15.01 2.29 -12.50
CA ALA A 344 -14.42 1.21 -11.70
C ALA A 344 -13.30 0.47 -12.45
N ILE A 345 -13.43 0.29 -13.77
CA ILE A 345 -12.40 -0.32 -14.63
C ILE A 345 -11.18 0.59 -14.71
N ASP A 346 -11.37 1.88 -14.95
CA ASP A 346 -10.26 2.84 -15.05
C ASP A 346 -9.42 2.87 -13.79
N LEU A 347 -10.05 2.79 -12.61
CA LEU A 347 -9.35 2.68 -11.33
C LEU A 347 -8.58 1.37 -11.14
N SER A 348 -9.03 0.27 -11.74
CA SER A 348 -8.37 -1.03 -11.63
C SER A 348 -7.14 -1.16 -12.53
N LEU A 349 -6.93 -0.20 -13.44
CA LEU A 349 -5.79 -0.16 -14.37
C LEU A 349 -4.62 0.70 -13.84
N ILE A 350 -4.82 1.40 -12.71
CA ILE A 350 -3.79 2.14 -11.99
C ILE A 350 -2.98 1.18 -11.13
#